data_b1b8d2401f7fd91651fc5e0be8c61b72
#
_entry.id   b1b8d2401f7fd91651fc5e0be8c61b72
#
_cell.length_a   1.000
_cell.length_b   1.000
_cell.length_c   1.000
_cell.angle_alpha   90.00
_cell.angle_beta   90.00
_cell.angle_gamma   90.00
#
_symmetry.space_group_name_H-M   'P 1'
#
loop_
_entity.id
_entity.type
_entity.pdbx_description
1 polymer ?
#
loop_
_entity_poly.entity_id
_entity_poly.type
_entity_poly.pdbx_seq_one_letter_code
_entity_poly.pdbx_strand_id
1 'polypeptide(L)'
;MRAKAARAAARPKPGTKPVSDAAVLTKAVVRAAQLLSFSQRELARILGVSEATASRLCAGSYQLSAARMKEWELALLLVRLFRSLDALWGHEEAAHTWLASHNVALAARPLDLVPSIEGLVRVVNYLDNARGRL
;
A
#
# COMPACT_ATOMS: atom_id res chain seq x y z
N MET A 1 38.63 3.88 -0.95
CA MET A 1 38.76 4.11 0.50
C MET A 1 37.78 5.13 1.00
N ARG A 2 37.63 6.22 0.35
CA ARG A 2 36.70 7.30 0.76
C ARG A 2 35.27 6.86 0.84
N ALA A 3 34.86 5.97 -0.06
CA ALA A 3 33.51 5.42 -0.04
C ALA A 3 33.21 4.65 1.23
N LYS A 4 34.22 4.06 1.86
CA LYS A 4 34.05 3.35 3.12
C LYS A 4 33.73 4.29 4.26
N ALA A 5 34.37 5.45 4.31
CA ALA A 5 34.10 6.43 5.32
C ALA A 5 32.66 6.94 5.22
N ALA A 6 32.18 7.19 4.00
CA ALA A 6 30.80 7.60 3.81
C ALA A 6 29.80 6.54 4.27
N ARG A 7 30.10 5.26 4.00
CA ARG A 7 29.23 4.18 4.47
C ARG A 7 29.23 4.03 5.98
N ALA A 8 30.39 4.25 6.60
CA ALA A 8 30.46 4.21 8.05
C ALA A 8 29.55 5.26 8.70
N ALA A 9 29.46 6.44 8.09
CA ALA A 9 28.57 7.50 8.58
C ALA A 9 27.10 7.12 8.48
N ALA A 10 26.74 6.20 7.58
CA ALA A 10 25.36 5.77 7.39
C ALA A 10 24.96 4.61 8.31
N ARG A 11 25.86 4.11 9.13
CA ARG A 11 25.55 3.01 10.04
C ARG A 11 24.54 3.41 11.10
N PRO A 12 23.65 2.48 11.48
CA PRO A 12 22.77 2.75 12.62
C PRO A 12 23.56 2.95 13.89
N LYS A 13 22.99 3.68 14.81
CA LYS A 13 23.60 3.89 16.12
C LYS A 13 23.70 2.56 16.88
N PRO A 14 24.70 2.42 17.77
CA PRO A 14 24.78 1.22 18.61
C PRO A 14 23.47 1.00 19.36
N GLY A 15 23.02 -0.26 19.38
CA GLY A 15 21.78 -0.63 20.03
C GLY A 15 20.52 -0.42 19.21
N THR A 16 20.63 0.21 18.05
CA THR A 16 19.49 0.43 17.14
C THR A 16 19.51 -0.63 16.04
N LYS A 17 18.40 -1.37 15.89
CA LYS A 17 18.28 -2.34 14.81
C LYS A 17 17.82 -1.64 13.54
N PRO A 18 18.42 -1.96 12.37
CA PRO A 18 17.92 -1.43 11.13
C PRO A 18 16.51 -1.95 10.86
N VAL A 19 15.65 -1.08 10.32
CA VAL A 19 14.30 -1.47 9.96
C VAL A 19 14.35 -2.13 8.58
N SER A 20 13.81 -3.35 8.48
CA SER A 20 13.80 -4.08 7.22
C SER A 20 12.75 -3.50 6.26
N ASP A 21 12.96 -3.72 4.95
CA ASP A 21 11.97 -3.34 3.94
C ASP A 21 10.64 -4.04 4.19
N ALA A 22 10.67 -5.28 4.65
CA ALA A 22 9.46 -6.03 4.97
C ALA A 22 8.67 -5.37 6.09
N ALA A 23 9.35 -4.92 7.14
CA ALA A 23 8.70 -4.23 8.25
C ALA A 23 8.13 -2.90 7.81
N VAL A 24 8.86 -2.15 6.99
CA VAL A 24 8.39 -0.85 6.48
C VAL A 24 7.15 -1.03 5.62
N LEU A 25 7.19 -1.97 4.68
CA LEU A 25 6.06 -2.21 3.79
C LEU A 25 4.84 -2.71 4.58
N THR A 26 5.05 -3.60 5.52
CA THR A 26 3.96 -4.12 6.36
C THR A 26 3.25 -2.99 7.10
N LYS A 27 4.02 -2.11 7.73
CA LYS A 27 3.45 -0.94 8.42
C LYS A 27 2.71 -0.02 7.46
N ALA A 28 3.28 0.24 6.29
CA ALA A 28 2.68 1.12 5.30
C ALA A 28 1.33 0.58 4.81
N VAL A 29 1.25 -0.73 4.56
CA VAL A 29 0.02 -1.38 4.12
C VAL A 29 -1.06 -1.31 5.19
N VAL A 30 -0.72 -1.63 6.43
CA VAL A 30 -1.68 -1.58 7.53
C VAL A 30 -2.21 -0.15 7.72
N ARG A 31 -1.30 0.81 7.68
CA ARG A 31 -1.69 2.22 7.83
C ARG A 31 -2.57 2.69 6.68
N ALA A 32 -2.22 2.33 5.45
CA ALA A 32 -3.02 2.68 4.28
C ALA A 32 -4.44 2.09 4.39
N ALA A 33 -4.54 0.83 4.79
CA ALA A 33 -5.83 0.18 4.97
C ALA A 33 -6.68 0.88 6.03
N GLN A 34 -6.06 1.28 7.13
CA GLN A 34 -6.76 2.00 8.19
C GLN A 34 -7.25 3.36 7.71
N LEU A 35 -6.37 4.13 7.06
CA LEU A 35 -6.70 5.48 6.63
C LEU A 35 -7.73 5.50 5.49
N LEU A 36 -7.73 4.48 4.65
CA LEU A 36 -8.71 4.34 3.56
C LEU A 36 -9.98 3.60 4.01
N SER A 37 -10.04 3.18 5.27
CA SER A 37 -11.18 2.46 5.84
C SER A 37 -11.48 1.14 5.15
N PHE A 38 -10.44 0.44 4.67
CA PHE A 38 -10.63 -0.91 4.16
C PHE A 38 -10.89 -1.88 5.30
N SER A 39 -11.88 -2.73 5.12
CA SER A 39 -12.12 -3.84 6.05
C SER A 39 -11.00 -4.87 5.89
N GLN A 40 -10.86 -5.77 6.88
CA GLN A 40 -9.91 -6.87 6.77
C GLN A 40 -10.23 -7.76 5.57
N ARG A 41 -11.52 -7.94 5.28
CA ARG A 41 -11.96 -8.70 4.12
C ARG A 41 -11.53 -8.03 2.81
N GLU A 42 -11.72 -6.72 2.71
CA GLU A 42 -11.27 -5.97 1.54
C GLU A 42 -9.75 -6.02 1.38
N LEU A 43 -9.04 -5.82 2.49
CA LEU A 43 -7.58 -5.90 2.48
C LEU A 43 -7.09 -7.29 2.04
N ALA A 44 -7.73 -8.34 2.54
CA ALA A 44 -7.40 -9.71 2.15
C ALA A 44 -7.55 -9.92 0.64
N ARG A 45 -8.64 -9.42 0.07
CA ARG A 45 -8.89 -9.53 -1.36
C ARG A 45 -7.87 -8.75 -2.19
N ILE A 46 -7.52 -7.56 -1.75
CA ILE A 46 -6.52 -6.72 -2.43
C ILE A 46 -5.15 -7.40 -2.42
N LEU A 47 -4.75 -7.93 -1.28
CA LEU A 47 -3.43 -8.58 -1.13
C LEU A 47 -3.38 -10.02 -1.64
N GLY A 48 -4.54 -10.61 -1.94
CA GLY A 48 -4.59 -12.00 -2.36
C GLY A 48 -4.28 -12.98 -1.24
N VAL A 49 -4.65 -12.65 0.00
CA VAL A 49 -4.43 -13.50 1.17
C VAL A 49 -5.77 -13.86 1.81
N SER A 50 -5.76 -14.79 2.76
CA SER A 50 -6.97 -15.13 3.51
C SER A 50 -7.34 -14.01 4.48
N GLU A 51 -8.59 -13.99 4.91
CA GLU A 51 -9.02 -13.03 5.95
C GLU A 51 -8.26 -13.24 7.25
N ALA A 52 -7.96 -14.51 7.60
CA ALA A 52 -7.16 -14.80 8.78
C ALA A 52 -5.76 -14.19 8.68
N THR A 53 -5.13 -14.27 7.51
CA THR A 53 -3.82 -13.65 7.28
C THR A 53 -3.91 -12.13 7.35
N ALA A 54 -4.94 -11.53 6.75
CA ALA A 54 -5.15 -10.08 6.86
C ALA A 54 -5.36 -9.64 8.31
N SER A 55 -6.10 -10.42 9.08
CA SER A 55 -6.29 -10.15 10.51
C SER A 55 -4.96 -10.17 11.26
N ARG A 56 -4.12 -11.18 11.02
CA ARG A 56 -2.81 -11.27 11.64
C ARG A 56 -1.89 -10.13 11.20
N LEU A 57 -1.97 -9.73 9.95
CA LEU A 57 -1.22 -8.59 9.43
C LEU A 57 -1.58 -7.32 10.21
N CYS A 58 -2.87 -7.06 10.36
CA CYS A 58 -3.33 -5.88 11.11
C CYS A 58 -2.99 -5.96 12.58
N ALA A 59 -2.93 -7.16 13.15
CA ALA A 59 -2.58 -7.37 14.55
C ALA A 59 -1.06 -7.32 14.81
N GLY A 60 -0.25 -7.28 13.76
CA GLY A 60 1.21 -7.24 13.90
C GLY A 60 1.86 -8.61 14.05
N SER A 61 1.12 -9.70 13.84
CA SER A 61 1.64 -11.07 13.96
C SER A 61 1.93 -11.74 12.62
N TYR A 62 1.82 -11.02 11.53
CA TYR A 62 2.18 -11.49 10.19
C TYR A 62 2.93 -10.38 9.48
N GLN A 63 4.05 -10.72 8.87
CA GLN A 63 4.87 -9.74 8.14
C GLN A 63 4.93 -10.14 6.67
N LEU A 64 4.77 -9.16 5.79
CA LEU A 64 4.96 -9.34 4.36
C LEU A 64 6.40 -9.74 4.07
N SER A 65 6.61 -10.47 2.99
CA SER A 65 7.93 -10.93 2.62
C SER A 65 8.12 -10.87 1.11
N ALA A 66 9.28 -10.40 0.67
CA ALA A 66 9.62 -10.39 -0.75
C ALA A 66 9.69 -11.80 -1.35
N ALA A 67 9.87 -12.82 -0.52
CA ALA A 67 9.86 -14.21 -0.98
C ALA A 67 8.46 -14.64 -1.44
N ARG A 68 7.42 -14.06 -0.90
CA ARG A 68 6.05 -14.25 -1.35
C ARG A 68 5.71 -13.14 -2.35
N MET A 69 6.17 -13.32 -3.57
CA MET A 69 6.22 -12.26 -4.58
C MET A 69 4.86 -11.62 -4.88
N LYS A 70 3.80 -12.43 -4.98
CA LYS A 70 2.49 -11.88 -5.35
C LYS A 70 1.95 -10.92 -4.29
N GLU A 71 1.97 -11.33 -3.05
CA GLU A 71 1.47 -10.44 -1.99
C GLU A 71 2.39 -9.23 -1.82
N TRP A 72 3.69 -9.39 -2.05
CA TRP A 72 4.63 -8.27 -2.01
C TRP A 72 4.32 -7.22 -3.08
N GLU A 73 4.13 -7.67 -4.32
CA GLU A 73 3.79 -6.78 -5.42
C GLU A 73 2.46 -6.08 -5.22
N LEU A 74 1.46 -6.83 -4.74
CA LEU A 74 0.14 -6.25 -4.46
C LEU A 74 0.20 -5.25 -3.31
N ALA A 75 1.03 -5.52 -2.31
CA ALA A 75 1.26 -4.60 -1.21
C ALA A 75 1.88 -3.29 -1.70
N LEU A 76 2.87 -3.37 -2.59
CA LEU A 76 3.47 -2.17 -3.19
C LEU A 76 2.44 -1.37 -3.98
N LEU A 77 1.58 -2.04 -4.74
CA LEU A 77 0.51 -1.37 -5.49
C LEU A 77 -0.50 -0.70 -4.56
N LEU A 78 -0.83 -1.34 -3.45
CA LEU A 78 -1.75 -0.75 -2.46
C LEU A 78 -1.16 0.52 -1.84
N VAL A 79 0.11 0.50 -1.50
CA VAL A 79 0.78 1.70 -0.96
C VAL A 79 0.82 2.81 -2.02
N ARG A 80 1.07 2.45 -3.27
CA ARG A 80 1.06 3.40 -4.38
C ARG A 80 -0.34 3.99 -4.58
N LEU A 81 -1.38 3.16 -4.48
CA LEU A 81 -2.76 3.62 -4.50
C LEU A 81 -3.00 4.66 -3.41
N PHE A 82 -2.61 4.34 -2.19
CA PHE A 82 -2.78 5.24 -1.06
C PHE A 82 -2.07 6.57 -1.28
N ARG A 83 -0.82 6.53 -1.73
CA ARG A 83 -0.05 7.76 -1.97
C ARG A 83 -0.69 8.64 -3.02
N SER A 84 -1.24 8.05 -4.06
CA SER A 84 -1.92 8.79 -5.12
C SER A 84 -3.22 9.43 -4.61
N LEU A 85 -3.99 8.69 -3.83
CA LEU A 85 -5.20 9.22 -3.22
C LEU A 85 -4.89 10.35 -2.25
N ASP A 86 -3.87 10.15 -1.42
CA ASP A 86 -3.45 11.15 -0.45
C ASP A 86 -2.99 12.43 -1.14
N ALA A 87 -2.25 12.31 -2.23
CA ALA A 87 -1.77 13.46 -2.99
C ALA A 87 -2.91 14.26 -3.64
N LEU A 88 -3.98 13.58 -4.05
CA LEU A 88 -5.09 14.23 -4.75
C LEU A 88 -6.15 14.78 -3.81
N TRP A 89 -6.51 14.04 -2.76
CA TRP A 89 -7.64 14.39 -1.89
C TRP A 89 -7.36 14.29 -0.40
N GLY A 90 -6.15 13.91 0.00
CA GLY A 90 -5.90 13.53 1.37
C GLY A 90 -6.34 12.09 1.60
N HIS A 91 -6.18 11.62 2.83
CA HIS A 91 -6.35 10.19 3.14
C HIS A 91 -7.61 9.88 3.96
N GLU A 92 -8.47 10.85 4.19
CA GLU A 92 -9.63 10.63 5.03
C GLU A 92 -10.88 10.49 4.16
N GLU A 93 -11.89 11.27 4.49
CA GLU A 93 -13.22 11.09 3.94
C GLU A 93 -13.28 11.28 2.42
N ALA A 94 -12.57 12.26 1.89
CA ALA A 94 -12.61 12.54 0.46
C ALA A 94 -12.06 11.38 -0.37
N ALA A 95 -10.96 10.77 0.07
CA ALA A 95 -10.38 9.63 -0.60
C ALA A 95 -11.30 8.41 -0.55
N HIS A 96 -11.90 8.16 0.63
CA HIS A 96 -12.86 7.07 0.77
C HIS A 96 -14.10 7.28 -0.10
N THR A 97 -14.61 8.50 -0.14
CA THR A 97 -15.76 8.84 -0.97
C THR A 97 -15.46 8.60 -2.45
N TRP A 98 -14.26 8.99 -2.90
CA TRP A 98 -13.85 8.74 -4.28
C TRP A 98 -13.81 7.24 -4.60
N LEU A 99 -13.22 6.45 -3.70
CA LEU A 99 -13.16 4.99 -3.88
C LEU A 99 -14.55 4.36 -3.96
N ALA A 100 -15.48 4.86 -3.19
CA ALA A 100 -16.83 4.29 -3.09
C ALA A 100 -17.80 4.81 -4.14
N SER A 101 -17.39 5.79 -4.95
CA SER A 101 -18.28 6.44 -5.93
C SER A 101 -17.99 5.91 -7.34
N HIS A 102 -19.04 5.85 -8.16
CA HIS A 102 -18.89 5.47 -9.56
C HIS A 102 -18.00 6.46 -10.30
N ASN A 103 -17.04 5.94 -11.05
CA ASN A 103 -16.12 6.73 -11.86
C ASN A 103 -16.40 6.45 -13.33
N VAL A 104 -16.74 7.48 -14.08
CA VAL A 104 -17.12 7.33 -15.49
C VAL A 104 -15.96 6.77 -16.32
N ALA A 105 -14.75 7.29 -16.11
CA ALA A 105 -13.58 6.87 -16.88
C ALA A 105 -13.21 5.41 -16.61
N LEU A 106 -13.43 4.94 -15.39
CA LEU A 106 -13.16 3.55 -15.00
C LEU A 106 -14.36 2.65 -15.23
N ALA A 107 -15.53 3.22 -15.50
CA ALA A 107 -16.81 2.53 -15.71
C ALA A 107 -17.21 1.66 -14.51
N ALA A 108 -16.79 2.03 -13.30
CA ALA A 108 -17.09 1.28 -12.07
C ALA A 108 -16.72 2.12 -10.86
N ARG A 109 -17.12 1.67 -9.68
CA ARG A 109 -16.55 2.20 -8.44
C ARG A 109 -15.12 1.66 -8.31
N PRO A 110 -14.15 2.51 -8.02
CA PRO A 110 -12.78 2.01 -7.82
C PRO A 110 -12.69 0.91 -6.77
N LEU A 111 -13.49 0.99 -5.72
CA LEU A 111 -13.51 -0.02 -4.65
C LEU A 111 -13.87 -1.42 -5.16
N ASP A 112 -14.67 -1.50 -6.23
CA ASP A 112 -15.04 -2.78 -6.83
C ASP A 112 -13.95 -3.32 -7.76
N LEU A 113 -13.05 -2.47 -8.22
CA LEU A 113 -11.95 -2.85 -9.12
C LEU A 113 -10.70 -3.32 -8.38
N VAL A 114 -10.37 -2.69 -7.25
CA VAL A 114 -9.11 -2.94 -6.55
C VAL A 114 -8.92 -4.38 -6.04
N PRO A 115 -9.95 -5.22 -5.81
CA PRO A 115 -9.71 -6.60 -5.41
C PRO A 115 -9.10 -7.50 -6.49
N SER A 116 -9.14 -7.11 -7.76
CA SER A 116 -8.47 -7.85 -8.82
C SER A 116 -7.15 -7.17 -9.19
N ILE A 117 -6.17 -7.94 -9.63
CA ILE A 117 -4.87 -7.40 -10.04
C ILE A 117 -5.06 -6.41 -11.19
N GLU A 118 -5.82 -6.80 -12.20
CA GLU A 118 -6.09 -5.93 -13.35
C GLU A 118 -6.77 -4.63 -12.90
N GLY A 119 -7.79 -4.74 -12.06
CA GLY A 119 -8.53 -3.58 -11.57
C GLY A 119 -7.66 -2.67 -10.72
N LEU A 120 -6.84 -3.23 -9.84
CA LEU A 120 -5.93 -2.45 -9.01
C LEU A 120 -4.94 -1.67 -9.88
N VAL A 121 -4.35 -2.31 -10.88
CA VAL A 121 -3.41 -1.65 -11.79
C VAL A 121 -4.12 -0.53 -12.56
N ARG A 122 -5.35 -0.77 -13.02
CA ARG A 122 -6.13 0.26 -13.72
C ARG A 122 -6.36 1.49 -12.85
N VAL A 123 -6.76 1.26 -11.61
CA VAL A 123 -7.03 2.36 -10.67
C VAL A 123 -5.75 3.13 -10.35
N VAL A 124 -4.67 2.42 -10.07
CA VAL A 124 -3.38 3.05 -9.79
C VAL A 124 -2.91 3.90 -10.98
N ASN A 125 -2.99 3.36 -12.18
CA ASN A 125 -2.59 4.09 -13.39
C ASN A 125 -3.46 5.32 -13.63
N TYR A 126 -4.76 5.19 -13.41
CA TYR A 126 -5.68 6.32 -13.52
C TYR A 126 -5.27 7.45 -12.56
N LEU A 127 -5.00 7.11 -11.32
CA LEU A 127 -4.60 8.09 -10.31
C LEU A 127 -3.23 8.70 -10.60
N ASP A 128 -2.28 7.90 -11.06
CA ASP A 128 -0.97 8.40 -11.43
C ASP A 128 -1.05 9.41 -12.56
N ASN A 129 -1.90 9.14 -13.56
CA ASN A 129 -2.12 10.09 -14.65
C ASN A 129 -2.76 11.38 -14.14
N ALA A 130 -3.70 11.28 -13.20
CA ALA A 130 -4.31 12.45 -12.60
C ALA A 130 -3.29 13.28 -11.82
N ARG A 131 -2.39 12.62 -11.08
CA ARG A 131 -1.30 13.30 -10.36
C ARG A 131 -0.36 14.00 -11.30
N GLY A 132 -0.05 13.38 -12.42
CA GLY A 132 0.86 13.95 -13.42
C GLY A 132 0.34 15.23 -14.05
N ARG A 133 -0.95 15.52 -13.91
CA ARG A 133 -1.55 16.74 -14.45
C ARG A 133 -1.67 17.87 -13.44
N LEU A 134 -1.21 17.66 -12.23
CA LEU A 134 -1.25 18.70 -11.18
C LEU A 134 -0.10 19.73 -11.33
#